data_829ecc1d8c6f1782b8b4b6c4c51e4110
#
_entry.id   829ecc1d8c6f1782b8b4b6c4c51e4110
#
_cell.length_a   1.000
_cell.length_b   1.000
_cell.length_c   1.000
_cell.angle_alpha   90.00
_cell.angle_beta   90.00
_cell.angle_gamma   90.00
#
_symmetry.space_group_name_H-M   'P 1'
#
loop_
_entity.id
_entity.type
_entity.pdbx_description
1 polymer ?
#
loop_
_entity_poly.entity_id
_entity_poly.type
_entity_poly.pdbx_seq_one_letter_code
_entity_poly.pdbx_strand_id
1 'polypeptide(L)'
;ALKACNDDLCGFVLKSASPSCGMERVKVYKPENAPSVKNGVGIFAKKLKEKLPNLPIEEEGRLNDPWLRENFLMQVYSYVDLKNLLKNDKKISTLIEFHTSYKYLIYSKSQNSYKILGKIVANSEKKDIEELYKEYETEFLKAINTKSTLNKTYNILLHIFGYFKKH
;
A
#
# COMPACT_ATOMS: atom_id res chain seq x y z
N ALA A 1 4.19 -12.52 -20.43
CA ALA A 1 5.01 -12.04 -19.31
C ALA A 1 4.20 -11.88 -17.99
N LEU A 2 3.00 -11.27 -18.02
CA LEU A 2 2.18 -11.07 -16.79
C LEU A 2 1.50 -12.35 -16.23
N LYS A 3 1.46 -13.45 -16.99
CA LYS A 3 0.86 -14.71 -16.52
C LYS A 3 1.73 -15.50 -15.54
N ALA A 4 3.05 -15.25 -15.53
CA ALA A 4 4.02 -15.98 -14.71
C ALA A 4 4.32 -15.32 -13.34
N CYS A 5 3.79 -14.12 -13.06
CA CYS A 5 4.20 -13.31 -11.91
C CYS A 5 3.14 -13.20 -10.81
N ASN A 6 2.16 -14.14 -10.71
CA ASN A 6 0.97 -13.84 -9.93
C ASN A 6 1.10 -13.99 -8.41
N ASP A 7 1.81 -15.00 -7.90
CA ASP A 7 1.71 -15.32 -6.47
C ASP A 7 2.88 -14.84 -5.61
N ASP A 8 4.05 -14.61 -6.21
CA ASP A 8 5.24 -14.20 -5.46
C ASP A 8 5.59 -12.71 -5.60
N LEU A 9 4.87 -11.99 -6.49
CA LEU A 9 5.13 -10.58 -6.71
C LEU A 9 4.59 -9.74 -5.55
N CYS A 10 5.48 -8.99 -4.89
CA CYS A 10 5.14 -8.17 -3.73
C CYS A 10 5.40 -6.66 -3.94
N GLY A 11 6.02 -6.30 -5.03
CA GLY A 11 6.27 -4.92 -5.44
C GLY A 11 6.87 -4.87 -6.83
N PHE A 12 6.79 -3.73 -7.50
CA PHE A 12 7.35 -3.56 -8.84
C PHE A 12 7.97 -2.18 -9.01
N VAL A 13 9.22 -2.13 -9.48
CA VAL A 13 9.89 -0.88 -9.84
C VAL A 13 9.86 -0.73 -11.36
N LEU A 14 9.29 0.38 -11.81
CA LEU A 14 9.08 0.70 -13.21
C LEU A 14 10.10 1.72 -13.69
N LYS A 15 10.42 1.69 -14.99
CA LYS A 15 11.29 2.68 -15.62
C LYS A 15 10.52 3.98 -15.89
N SER A 16 11.03 5.09 -15.36
CA SER A 16 10.44 6.42 -15.53
C SER A 16 10.40 6.86 -17.01
N ALA A 17 9.36 7.60 -17.37
CA ALA A 17 9.16 8.20 -18.69
C ALA A 17 9.20 7.22 -19.88
N SER A 18 9.18 5.91 -19.64
CA SER A 18 9.15 4.89 -20.69
C SER A 18 7.74 4.78 -21.30
N PRO A 19 7.59 4.68 -22.64
CA PRO A 19 6.30 4.50 -23.29
C PRO A 19 5.58 3.21 -22.87
N SER A 20 6.32 2.21 -22.41
CA SER A 20 5.74 0.96 -21.88
C SER A 20 5.58 0.96 -20.37
N CYS A 21 6.56 1.46 -19.62
CA CYS A 21 6.66 1.26 -18.16
C CYS A 21 6.37 2.52 -17.33
N GLY A 22 6.40 3.73 -17.89
CA GLY A 22 6.21 4.96 -17.11
C GLY A 22 4.85 5.00 -16.41
N MET A 23 4.83 5.25 -15.12
CA MET A 23 3.59 5.36 -14.34
C MET A 23 2.82 6.64 -14.67
N GLU A 24 3.55 7.70 -14.99
CA GLU A 24 3.02 9.02 -15.30
C GLU A 24 4.00 9.80 -16.19
N ARG A 25 3.54 10.92 -16.75
CA ARG A 25 4.35 11.85 -17.54
C ARG A 25 5.03 11.24 -18.77
N VAL A 26 4.50 10.16 -19.31
CA VAL A 26 4.94 9.61 -20.59
C VAL A 26 4.60 10.59 -21.70
N LYS A 27 5.56 10.84 -22.61
CA LYS A 27 5.35 11.71 -23.76
C LYS A 27 4.32 11.11 -24.72
N VAL A 28 3.27 11.86 -25.01
CA VAL A 28 2.30 11.55 -26.04
C VAL A 28 2.53 12.51 -27.20
N TYR A 29 2.84 11.96 -28.37
CA TYR A 29 3.04 12.71 -29.59
C TYR A 29 1.69 12.94 -30.26
N LYS A 30 1.43 14.19 -30.65
CA LYS A 30 0.24 14.55 -31.43
C LYS A 30 0.57 14.48 -32.93
N PRO A 31 -0.41 14.22 -33.81
CA PRO A 31 -0.24 14.42 -35.25
C PRO A 31 0.13 15.87 -35.58
N GLU A 32 0.77 16.11 -36.72
CA GLU A 32 1.01 17.48 -37.26
C GLU A 32 2.04 18.36 -36.52
N ASN A 33 3.22 17.78 -36.17
CA ASN A 33 4.33 18.57 -35.57
C ASN A 33 3.99 19.37 -34.32
N ALA A 34 2.88 19.10 -33.65
CA ALA A 34 2.54 19.75 -32.38
C ALA A 34 3.47 19.25 -31.26
N PRO A 35 3.83 20.08 -30.27
CA PRO A 35 4.68 19.70 -29.17
C PRO A 35 4.05 18.53 -28.39
N SER A 36 4.91 17.55 -27.99
CA SER A 36 4.47 16.41 -27.20
C SER A 36 3.95 16.84 -25.81
N VAL A 37 2.88 16.20 -25.34
CA VAL A 37 2.34 16.44 -23.99
C VAL A 37 2.80 15.30 -23.06
N LYS A 38 3.24 15.66 -21.84
CA LYS A 38 3.67 14.68 -20.81
C LYS A 38 2.50 14.31 -19.89
N ASN A 39 1.52 13.59 -20.40
CA ASN A 39 0.35 13.15 -19.63
C ASN A 39 -0.01 11.66 -19.85
N GLY A 40 0.84 10.92 -20.57
CA GLY A 40 0.61 9.52 -20.84
C GLY A 40 1.00 8.61 -19.68
N VAL A 41 0.50 7.37 -19.76
CA VAL A 41 0.85 6.24 -18.90
C VAL A 41 1.35 5.12 -19.79
N GLY A 42 2.42 4.44 -19.39
CA GLY A 42 2.97 3.30 -20.13
C GLY A 42 1.96 2.14 -20.23
N ILE A 43 1.91 1.50 -21.38
CA ILE A 43 0.94 0.43 -21.66
C ILE A 43 1.08 -0.73 -20.66
N PHE A 44 2.32 -1.13 -20.32
CA PHE A 44 2.59 -2.16 -19.33
C PHE A 44 2.17 -1.70 -17.93
N ALA A 45 2.55 -0.48 -17.51
CA ALA A 45 2.20 0.08 -16.22
C ALA A 45 0.68 0.13 -16.01
N LYS A 46 -0.07 0.54 -17.05
CA LYS A 46 -1.54 0.55 -17.04
C LYS A 46 -2.10 -0.85 -16.82
N LYS A 47 -1.67 -1.83 -17.64
CA LYS A 47 -2.13 -3.23 -17.53
C LYS A 47 -1.74 -3.88 -16.21
N LEU A 48 -0.57 -3.55 -15.65
CA LEU A 48 -0.14 -4.04 -14.34
C LEU A 48 -1.07 -3.53 -13.23
N LYS A 49 -1.39 -2.24 -13.23
CA LYS A 49 -2.35 -1.64 -12.28
C LYS A 49 -3.76 -2.19 -12.41
N GLU A 50 -4.24 -2.41 -13.63
CA GLU A 50 -5.56 -3.02 -13.89
C GLU A 50 -5.63 -4.45 -13.36
N LYS A 51 -4.56 -5.23 -13.53
CA LYS A 51 -4.52 -6.63 -13.11
C LYS A 51 -4.22 -6.82 -11.63
N LEU A 52 -3.36 -5.99 -11.07
CA LEU A 52 -2.89 -6.05 -9.68
C LEU A 52 -3.03 -4.66 -9.02
N PRO A 53 -4.28 -4.22 -8.74
CA PRO A 53 -4.56 -2.84 -8.29
C PRO A 53 -3.92 -2.51 -6.94
N ASN A 54 -3.67 -3.50 -6.10
CA ASN A 54 -3.13 -3.34 -4.76
C ASN A 54 -1.61 -3.59 -4.68
N LEU A 55 -0.97 -3.97 -5.80
CA LEU A 55 0.47 -4.18 -5.83
C LEU A 55 1.21 -2.86 -5.62
N PRO A 56 2.15 -2.77 -4.66
CA PRO A 56 3.03 -1.61 -4.54
C PRO A 56 3.86 -1.40 -5.81
N ILE A 57 3.74 -0.22 -6.40
CA ILE A 57 4.45 0.13 -7.65
C ILE A 57 5.05 1.51 -7.50
N GLU A 58 6.33 1.66 -7.90
CA GLU A 58 6.99 2.97 -7.94
C GLU A 58 7.96 3.05 -9.13
N GLU A 59 8.37 4.24 -9.52
CA GLU A 59 9.38 4.46 -10.58
C GLU A 59 10.78 4.59 -9.99
N GLU A 60 11.80 4.05 -10.68
CA GLU A 60 13.20 4.09 -10.21
C GLU A 60 13.69 5.52 -9.94
N GLY A 61 13.30 6.47 -10.81
CA GLY A 61 13.68 7.87 -10.64
C GLY A 61 13.10 8.51 -9.38
N ARG A 62 11.90 8.10 -8.98
CA ARG A 62 11.22 8.62 -7.79
C ARG A 62 11.75 8.01 -6.50
N LEU A 63 12.34 6.82 -6.56
CA LEU A 63 12.99 6.17 -5.41
C LEU A 63 14.28 6.87 -4.96
N ASN A 64 14.80 7.85 -5.72
CA ASN A 64 15.86 8.74 -5.24
C ASN A 64 15.38 9.69 -4.13
N ASP A 65 14.08 10.00 -4.07
CA ASP A 65 13.49 10.72 -2.95
C ASP A 65 13.37 9.79 -1.74
N PRO A 66 14.02 10.09 -0.60
CA PRO A 66 14.01 9.23 0.58
C PRO A 66 12.60 8.96 1.11
N TRP A 67 11.72 9.96 1.07
CA TRP A 67 10.34 9.83 1.56
C TRP A 67 9.49 8.89 0.69
N LEU A 68 9.63 8.98 -0.63
CA LEU A 68 8.94 8.09 -1.57
C LEU A 68 9.48 6.67 -1.46
N ARG A 69 10.81 6.52 -1.33
CA ARG A 69 11.46 5.22 -1.15
C ARG A 69 10.98 4.52 0.12
N GLU A 70 11.02 5.22 1.27
CA GLU A 70 10.53 4.67 2.54
C GLU A 70 9.05 4.28 2.47
N ASN A 71 8.23 5.12 1.84
CA ASN A 71 6.81 4.81 1.66
C ASN A 71 6.60 3.57 0.80
N PHE A 72 7.35 3.41 -0.29
CA PHE A 72 7.31 2.24 -1.16
C PHE A 72 7.75 0.98 -0.42
N LEU A 73 8.89 1.03 0.28
CA LEU A 73 9.39 -0.11 1.06
C LEU A 73 8.40 -0.55 2.14
N MET A 74 7.84 0.41 2.89
CA MET A 74 6.80 0.09 3.87
C MET A 74 5.57 -0.58 3.24
N GLN A 75 5.15 -0.13 2.05
CA GLN A 75 4.05 -0.78 1.32
C GLN A 75 4.41 -2.21 0.93
N VAL A 76 5.62 -2.44 0.40
CA VAL A 76 6.08 -3.78 -0.02
C VAL A 76 6.09 -4.74 1.18
N TYR A 77 6.73 -4.36 2.30
CA TYR A 77 6.77 -5.21 3.50
C TYR A 77 5.37 -5.48 4.05
N SER A 78 4.54 -4.45 4.19
CA SER A 78 3.17 -4.60 4.68
C SER A 78 2.33 -5.51 3.76
N TYR A 79 2.55 -5.43 2.46
CA TYR A 79 1.87 -6.26 1.47
C TYR A 79 2.31 -7.74 1.56
N VAL A 80 3.62 -7.99 1.77
CA VAL A 80 4.16 -9.34 2.00
C VAL A 80 3.54 -9.96 3.25
N ASP A 81 3.56 -9.22 4.35
CA ASP A 81 3.06 -9.74 5.64
C ASP A 81 1.55 -9.99 5.59
N LEU A 82 0.79 -9.12 4.91
CA LEU A 82 -0.63 -9.36 4.65
C LEU A 82 -0.84 -10.64 3.82
N LYS A 83 -0.07 -10.84 2.75
CA LYS A 83 -0.15 -12.07 1.94
C LYS A 83 0.15 -13.32 2.76
N ASN A 84 1.14 -13.24 3.64
CA ASN A 84 1.48 -14.35 4.55
C ASN A 84 0.33 -14.62 5.54
N LEU A 85 -0.26 -13.57 6.11
CA LEU A 85 -1.44 -13.69 6.97
C LEU A 85 -2.61 -14.39 6.25
N LEU A 86 -2.86 -14.04 4.98
CA LEU A 86 -3.97 -14.60 4.20
C LEU A 86 -3.72 -16.04 3.72
N LYS A 87 -2.45 -16.45 3.56
CA LYS A 87 -2.05 -17.82 3.15
C LYS A 87 -2.11 -18.82 4.30
N ASN A 88 -1.94 -18.38 5.53
CA ASN A 88 -1.94 -19.24 6.71
C ASN A 88 -3.36 -19.56 7.20
N ASP A 89 -3.46 -20.52 8.11
CA ASP A 89 -4.73 -20.83 8.78
C ASP A 89 -5.32 -19.58 9.44
N LYS A 90 -6.54 -19.25 9.08
CA LYS A 90 -7.24 -18.06 9.57
C LYS A 90 -7.70 -18.28 11.01
N LYS A 91 -7.15 -17.48 11.94
CA LYS A 91 -7.50 -17.47 13.36
C LYS A 91 -7.70 -16.03 13.82
N ILE A 92 -8.68 -15.81 14.70
CA ILE A 92 -8.93 -14.49 15.29
C ILE A 92 -7.69 -13.98 16.03
N SER A 93 -7.00 -14.84 16.79
CA SER A 93 -5.79 -14.47 17.52
C SER A 93 -4.68 -13.95 16.59
N THR A 94 -4.44 -14.64 15.47
CA THR A 94 -3.43 -14.25 14.48
C THR A 94 -3.76 -12.88 13.85
N LEU A 95 -5.05 -12.63 13.58
CA LEU A 95 -5.50 -11.33 13.06
C LEU A 95 -5.30 -10.21 14.09
N ILE A 96 -5.57 -10.48 15.37
CA ILE A 96 -5.36 -9.52 16.47
C ILE A 96 -3.86 -9.20 16.62
N GLU A 97 -2.99 -10.20 16.57
CA GLU A 97 -1.53 -10.04 16.63
C GLU A 97 -1.03 -9.19 15.45
N PHE A 98 -1.48 -9.51 14.23
CA PHE A 98 -1.16 -8.74 13.05
C PHE A 98 -1.62 -7.28 13.17
N HIS A 99 -2.88 -7.06 13.58
CA HIS A 99 -3.39 -5.71 13.79
C HIS A 99 -2.58 -4.94 14.83
N THR A 100 -2.21 -5.59 15.93
CA THR A 100 -1.42 -4.98 17.00
C THR A 100 -0.04 -4.55 16.52
N SER A 101 0.62 -5.37 15.68
CA SER A 101 1.92 -5.07 15.09
C SER A 101 1.85 -3.87 14.13
N TYR A 102 0.75 -3.73 13.40
CA TYR A 102 0.58 -2.70 12.38
C TYR A 102 -0.17 -1.44 12.86
N LYS A 103 -0.73 -1.42 14.06
CA LYS A 103 -1.61 -0.33 14.54
C LYS A 103 -1.01 1.08 14.39
N TYR A 104 0.26 1.26 14.71
CA TYR A 104 0.91 2.57 14.60
C TYR A 104 1.21 2.96 13.16
N LEU A 105 1.59 2.00 12.31
CA LEU A 105 1.74 2.24 10.89
C LEU A 105 0.42 2.66 10.26
N ILE A 106 -0.67 1.94 10.53
CA ILE A 106 -2.01 2.26 10.04
C ILE A 106 -2.42 3.66 10.51
N TYR A 107 -2.21 3.98 11.79
CA TYR A 107 -2.52 5.30 12.34
C TYR A 107 -1.74 6.40 11.63
N SER A 108 -0.44 6.18 11.29
CA SER A 108 0.39 7.11 10.53
C SER A 108 -0.10 7.39 9.13
N LYS A 109 -0.74 6.42 8.54
CA LYS A 109 -1.28 6.51 7.18
C LYS A 109 -2.67 7.13 7.19
N SER A 110 -3.59 6.59 8.00
CA SER A 110 -4.99 7.00 8.04
C SER A 110 -5.62 6.74 9.41
N GLN A 111 -5.95 7.80 10.14
CA GLN A 111 -6.68 7.70 11.40
C GLN A 111 -8.08 7.08 11.21
N ASN A 112 -8.71 7.33 10.05
CA ASN A 112 -10.01 6.74 9.74
C ASN A 112 -9.90 5.22 9.57
N SER A 113 -8.94 4.75 8.75
CA SER A 113 -8.70 3.32 8.57
C SER A 113 -8.27 2.63 9.87
N TYR A 114 -7.49 3.31 10.71
CA TYR A 114 -7.16 2.82 12.05
C TYR A 114 -8.41 2.54 12.90
N LYS A 115 -9.36 3.49 12.93
CA LYS A 115 -10.63 3.32 13.65
C LYS A 115 -11.49 2.19 13.07
N ILE A 116 -11.56 2.08 11.74
CA ILE A 116 -12.33 1.04 11.05
C ILE A 116 -11.73 -0.33 11.34
N LEU A 117 -10.43 -0.52 11.14
CA LEU A 117 -9.72 -1.78 11.39
C LEU A 117 -9.82 -2.19 12.86
N GLY A 118 -9.70 -1.24 13.79
CA GLY A 118 -9.92 -1.50 15.21
C GLY A 118 -11.34 -2.01 15.52
N LYS A 119 -12.37 -1.46 14.86
CA LYS A 119 -13.75 -1.95 15.00
C LYS A 119 -13.95 -3.34 14.39
N ILE A 120 -13.31 -3.63 13.25
CA ILE A 120 -13.36 -4.95 12.61
C ILE A 120 -12.81 -6.00 13.57
N VAL A 121 -11.63 -5.74 14.14
CA VAL A 121 -10.98 -6.65 15.10
C VAL A 121 -11.77 -6.78 16.40
N ALA A 122 -12.31 -5.69 16.94
CA ALA A 122 -13.11 -5.71 18.17
C ALA A 122 -14.45 -6.49 18.03
N ASN A 123 -14.96 -6.62 16.80
CA ASN A 123 -16.19 -7.38 16.52
C ASN A 123 -15.91 -8.75 15.86
N SER A 124 -14.69 -9.25 15.95
CA SER A 124 -14.25 -10.48 15.27
C SER A 124 -15.07 -11.71 15.60
N GLU A 125 -15.57 -11.84 16.83
CA GLU A 125 -16.39 -12.97 17.27
C GLU A 125 -17.80 -12.99 16.67
N LYS A 126 -18.25 -11.88 16.07
CA LYS A 126 -19.60 -11.72 15.53
C LYS A 126 -19.72 -12.03 14.06
N LYS A 127 -18.63 -12.33 13.39
CA LYS A 127 -18.55 -12.51 11.93
C LYS A 127 -17.97 -13.87 11.57
N ASP A 128 -18.34 -14.34 10.38
CA ASP A 128 -17.62 -15.45 9.77
C ASP A 128 -16.15 -15.09 9.53
N ILE A 129 -15.26 -16.06 9.74
CA ILE A 129 -13.80 -15.83 9.68
C ILE A 129 -13.34 -15.39 8.29
N GLU A 130 -13.95 -15.92 7.22
CA GLU A 130 -13.60 -15.57 5.84
C GLU A 130 -14.01 -14.12 5.52
N GLU A 131 -15.23 -13.74 5.93
CA GLU A 131 -15.75 -12.39 5.77
C GLU A 131 -14.90 -11.38 6.57
N LEU A 132 -14.56 -11.73 7.82
CA LEU A 132 -13.70 -10.92 8.70
C LEU A 132 -12.35 -10.61 8.04
N TYR A 133 -11.66 -11.62 7.53
CA TYR A 133 -10.36 -11.47 6.90
C TYR A 133 -10.45 -10.65 5.60
N LYS A 134 -11.49 -10.86 4.80
CA LYS A 134 -11.71 -10.10 3.56
C LYS A 134 -11.99 -8.61 3.82
N GLU A 135 -12.79 -8.31 4.84
CA GLU A 135 -13.07 -6.93 5.24
C GLU A 135 -11.80 -6.25 5.77
N TYR A 136 -11.05 -6.96 6.61
CA TYR A 136 -9.78 -6.48 7.14
C TYR A 136 -8.76 -6.23 6.03
N GLU A 137 -8.56 -7.18 5.11
CA GLU A 137 -7.69 -7.05 3.94
C GLU A 137 -8.00 -5.79 3.15
N THR A 138 -9.27 -5.60 2.81
CA THR A 138 -9.72 -4.46 1.99
C THR A 138 -9.36 -3.12 2.64
N GLU A 139 -9.64 -2.94 3.92
CA GLU A 139 -9.35 -1.68 4.61
C GLU A 139 -7.87 -1.53 4.93
N PHE A 140 -7.13 -2.61 5.20
CA PHE A 140 -5.68 -2.58 5.41
C PHE A 140 -4.95 -2.14 4.14
N LEU A 141 -5.28 -2.70 2.96
CA LEU A 141 -4.72 -2.32 1.67
C LEU A 141 -4.98 -0.84 1.35
N LYS A 142 -6.18 -0.34 1.65
CA LYS A 142 -6.52 1.07 1.53
C LYS A 142 -5.65 1.94 2.46
N ALA A 143 -5.42 1.50 3.69
CA ALA A 143 -4.59 2.21 4.65
C ALA A 143 -3.14 2.32 4.17
N ILE A 144 -2.50 1.20 3.80
CA ILE A 144 -1.09 1.20 3.37
C ILE A 144 -0.86 1.95 2.07
N ASN A 145 -1.87 2.04 1.19
CA ASN A 145 -1.80 2.82 -0.04
C ASN A 145 -1.95 4.33 0.19
N THR A 146 -2.35 4.76 1.39
CA THR A 146 -2.41 6.17 1.75
C THR A 146 -1.02 6.69 2.10
N LYS A 147 -0.60 7.80 1.49
CA LYS A 147 0.68 8.43 1.84
C LYS A 147 0.60 9.08 3.22
N SER A 148 1.61 8.84 4.06
CA SER A 148 1.80 9.58 5.30
C SER A 148 2.15 11.03 5.00
N THR A 149 1.80 11.94 5.92
CA THR A 149 2.33 13.29 5.92
C THR A 149 3.23 13.48 7.14
N LEU A 150 4.14 14.44 7.09
CA LEU A 150 5.03 14.74 8.20
C LEU A 150 4.26 14.98 9.51
N ASN A 151 3.16 15.73 9.43
CA ASN A 151 2.29 15.99 10.59
C ASN A 151 1.68 14.71 11.19
N LYS A 152 1.28 13.75 10.35
CA LYS A 152 0.79 12.45 10.85
C LYS A 152 1.88 11.67 11.55
N THR A 153 3.11 11.70 11.04
CA THR A 153 4.27 11.06 11.66
C THR A 153 4.60 11.69 13.01
N TYR A 154 4.59 13.02 13.11
CA TYR A 154 4.75 13.73 14.40
C TYR A 154 3.66 13.37 15.41
N ASN A 155 2.41 13.29 14.98
CA ASN A 155 1.31 12.92 15.89
C ASN A 155 1.51 11.54 16.51
N ILE A 156 2.05 10.58 15.75
CA ILE A 156 2.36 9.26 16.31
C ILE A 156 3.49 9.31 17.31
N LEU A 157 4.57 10.03 17.00
CA LEU A 157 5.67 10.21 17.94
C LEU A 157 5.16 10.81 19.26
N LEU A 158 4.27 11.80 19.19
CA LEU A 158 3.65 12.38 20.38
C LEU A 158 2.80 11.36 21.16
N HIS A 159 2.08 10.48 20.48
CA HIS A 159 1.34 9.39 21.13
C HIS A 159 2.26 8.40 21.82
N ILE A 160 3.35 8.00 21.18
CA ILE A 160 4.35 7.08 21.74
C ILE A 160 5.01 7.72 22.96
N PHE A 161 5.48 8.97 22.86
CA PHE A 161 6.06 9.69 23.98
C PHE A 161 5.07 9.93 25.12
N GLY A 162 3.80 10.18 24.81
CA GLY A 162 2.74 10.31 25.79
C GLY A 162 2.50 9.01 26.59
N TYR A 163 2.70 7.86 25.98
CA TYR A 163 2.65 6.58 26.67
C TYR A 163 3.82 6.42 27.67
N PHE A 164 5.05 6.69 27.24
CA PHE A 164 6.23 6.60 28.10
C PHE A 164 6.25 7.64 29.23
N LYS A 165 5.54 8.76 29.10
CA LYS A 165 5.42 9.77 30.18
C LYS A 165 4.49 9.32 31.31
N LYS A 166 3.58 8.37 31.07
CA LYS A 166 2.61 7.86 32.03
C LYS A 166 3.07 6.61 32.77
N HIS A 167 4.13 5.99 32.29
CA HIS A 167 4.75 4.78 32.83
C HIS A 167 6.24 5.00 33.05
#